data_92fd5dac5a6325a9ed1e0f147a2e91af
#
_entry.id   92fd5dac5a6325a9ed1e0f147a2e91af
#
_cell.length_a   1.000
_cell.length_b   1.000
_cell.length_c   1.000
_cell.angle_alpha   90.00
_cell.angle_beta   90.00
_cell.angle_gamma   90.00
#
_symmetry.space_group_name_H-M   'P 1'
#
loop_
_entity.id
_entity.type
_entity.pdbx_description
1 polymer ?
#
loop_
_entity_poly.entity_id
_entity_poly.type
_entity_poly.pdbx_seq_one_letter_code
_entity_poly.pdbx_strand_id
1 'polypeptide(L)'
;MAYAKVRTDNLTGTVFGGDLVSVKYQPSSKDTAIENGNFVKVGALISGEREVHTGSTPAANTALSDIVLIASPEVDKTVSGNTIGEFKNRAGDILRGYKLVRGYFSVTKEALDAAAAIAVGDIVELQAGTKGKVVKSLTENSTKIGTVEAIEGEWIVIKIA
;
A
#
# COMPACT_ATOMS: atom_id res chain seq x y z
N MET A 1 -4.10 -18.96 3.63
CA MET A 1 -4.26 -17.58 4.14
C MET A 1 -4.25 -16.68 2.94
N ALA A 2 -5.29 -15.87 2.75
CA ALA A 2 -5.35 -14.95 1.61
C ALA A 2 -4.51 -13.71 1.89
N TYR A 3 -3.68 -13.31 0.94
CA TYR A 3 -2.94 -12.06 0.98
C TYR A 3 -3.79 -10.90 0.46
N ALA A 4 -3.41 -9.69 0.82
CA ALA A 4 -4.08 -8.48 0.36
C ALA A 4 -3.94 -8.30 -1.16
N LYS A 5 -5.01 -7.81 -1.78
CA LYS A 5 -5.08 -7.49 -3.21
C LYS A 5 -5.38 -6.01 -3.40
N VAL A 6 -4.94 -5.47 -4.52
CA VAL A 6 -5.16 -4.07 -4.92
C VAL A 6 -5.72 -4.01 -6.34
N ARG A 7 -6.75 -3.20 -6.54
CA ARG A 7 -7.18 -2.80 -7.88
C ARG A 7 -6.42 -1.55 -8.28
N THR A 8 -5.76 -1.62 -9.43
CA THR A 8 -4.91 -0.53 -9.94
C THR A 8 -5.63 0.38 -10.94
N ASP A 9 -6.82 0.01 -11.40
CA ASP A 9 -7.59 0.71 -12.42
C ASP A 9 -7.94 2.17 -12.05
N ASN A 10 -8.11 2.46 -10.75
CA ASN A 10 -8.45 3.79 -10.25
C ASN A 10 -7.24 4.60 -9.74
N LEU A 11 -6.04 4.03 -9.79
CA LEU A 11 -4.83 4.72 -9.32
C LEU A 11 -4.28 5.65 -10.40
N THR A 12 -3.93 6.89 -10.02
CA THR A 12 -3.39 7.89 -10.94
C THR A 12 -2.10 7.45 -11.62
N GLY A 13 -1.27 6.66 -10.96
CA GLY A 13 -0.04 6.10 -11.51
C GLY A 13 -0.24 5.16 -12.69
N THR A 14 -1.45 4.65 -12.94
CA THR A 14 -1.75 3.89 -14.16
C THR A 14 -1.82 4.77 -15.40
N VAL A 15 -2.09 6.06 -15.21
CA VAL A 15 -2.22 7.05 -16.28
C VAL A 15 -0.99 7.98 -16.33
N PHE A 16 -0.48 8.36 -15.16
CA PHE A 16 0.65 9.29 -15.02
C PHE A 16 1.86 8.55 -14.43
N GLY A 17 2.86 8.25 -15.26
CA GLY A 17 4.07 7.54 -14.83
C GLY A 17 4.88 8.26 -13.75
N GLY A 18 4.74 9.57 -13.59
CA GLY A 18 5.35 10.34 -12.49
C GLY A 18 4.80 10.01 -11.10
N ASP A 19 3.64 9.34 -11.02
CA ASP A 19 3.05 8.88 -9.77
C ASP A 19 3.46 7.44 -9.41
N LEU A 20 4.34 6.83 -10.22
CA LEU A 20 4.94 5.52 -9.96
C LEU A 20 6.33 5.69 -9.35
N VAL A 21 6.66 4.86 -8.39
CA VAL A 21 7.97 4.82 -7.74
C VAL A 21 8.42 3.37 -7.62
N SER A 22 9.65 3.08 -8.02
CA SER A 22 10.28 1.79 -7.77
C SER A 22 10.90 1.79 -6.38
N VAL A 23 10.50 0.85 -5.53
CA VAL A 23 10.89 0.80 -4.12
C VAL A 23 11.37 -0.60 -3.77
N LYS A 24 12.41 -0.68 -2.93
CA LYS A 24 12.85 -1.92 -2.32
C LYS A 24 12.58 -1.85 -0.81
N TYR A 25 11.72 -2.74 -0.30
CA TYR A 25 11.32 -2.69 1.11
C TYR A 25 12.42 -3.24 2.02
N GLN A 26 13.02 -2.36 2.80
CA GLN A 26 14.18 -2.63 3.65
C GLN A 26 14.01 -2.03 5.05
N PRO A 27 13.03 -2.48 5.84
CA PRO A 27 12.92 -2.03 7.23
C PRO A 27 14.19 -2.42 7.98
N SER A 28 14.78 -1.47 8.70
CA SER A 28 16.05 -1.68 9.44
C SER A 28 17.20 -2.19 8.55
N SER A 29 17.27 -1.72 7.29
CA SER A 29 18.30 -2.07 6.30
C SER A 29 18.34 -3.55 5.90
N LYS A 30 17.25 -4.28 6.09
CA LYS A 30 17.13 -5.70 5.73
C LYS A 30 16.02 -5.90 4.71
N ASP A 31 16.34 -6.58 3.61
CA ASP A 31 15.36 -6.99 2.61
C ASP A 31 14.24 -7.82 3.26
N THR A 32 13.01 -7.40 3.09
CA THR A 32 11.84 -8.02 3.73
C THR A 32 10.72 -8.19 2.73
N ALA A 33 10.02 -9.32 2.80
CA ALA A 33 8.85 -9.59 1.98
C ALA A 33 7.66 -8.73 2.42
N ILE A 34 6.83 -8.28 1.46
CA ILE A 34 5.67 -7.43 1.71
C ILE A 34 4.51 -7.79 0.78
N GLU A 35 3.28 -7.65 1.25
CA GLU A 35 2.09 -7.87 0.45
C GLU A 35 1.73 -6.62 -0.37
N ASN A 36 1.00 -6.81 -1.47
CA ASN A 36 0.30 -5.71 -2.12
C ASN A 36 -0.73 -5.10 -1.16
N GLY A 37 -1.11 -3.85 -1.36
CA GLY A 37 -2.03 -3.14 -0.47
C GLY A 37 -1.39 -2.58 0.79
N ASN A 38 -0.10 -2.84 1.03
CA ASN A 38 0.64 -2.25 2.12
C ASN A 38 1.20 -0.87 1.74
N PHE A 39 1.40 -0.03 2.75
CA PHE A 39 1.97 1.31 2.62
C PHE A 39 3.44 1.30 3.02
N VAL A 40 4.26 1.98 2.23
CA VAL A 40 5.70 2.06 2.44
C VAL A 40 6.13 3.53 2.38
N LYS A 41 6.96 3.95 3.32
CA LYS A 41 7.62 5.26 3.25
C LYS A 41 8.79 5.19 2.29
N VAL A 42 8.79 6.08 1.31
CA VAL A 42 9.87 6.21 0.31
C VAL A 42 11.04 6.98 0.93
N GLY A 43 12.23 6.42 0.81
CA GLY A 43 13.48 7.02 1.25
C GLY A 43 14.35 7.47 0.08
N ALA A 44 15.65 7.55 0.32
CA ALA A 44 16.63 7.93 -0.68
C ALA A 44 16.80 6.87 -1.77
N LEU A 45 17.38 7.26 -2.90
CA LEU A 45 17.83 6.31 -3.94
C LEU A 45 18.86 5.34 -3.37
N ILE A 46 18.76 4.10 -3.77
CA ILE A 46 19.74 3.08 -3.45
C ILE A 46 21.06 3.41 -4.19
N SER A 47 22.18 3.30 -3.52
CA SER A 47 23.48 3.57 -4.11
C SER A 47 23.72 2.71 -5.36
N GLY A 48 24.04 3.37 -6.47
CA GLY A 48 24.24 2.72 -7.78
C GLY A 48 22.98 2.54 -8.62
N GLU A 49 21.79 2.80 -8.05
CA GLU A 49 20.52 2.75 -8.76
C GLU A 49 20.10 4.16 -9.23
N ARG A 50 19.34 4.22 -10.33
CA ARG A 50 18.84 5.49 -10.89
C ARG A 50 17.38 5.77 -10.53
N GLU A 51 16.62 4.72 -10.23
CA GLU A 51 15.17 4.79 -10.10
C GLU A 51 14.63 4.05 -8.86
N VAL A 52 15.47 3.25 -8.20
CA VAL A 52 15.04 2.43 -7.06
C VAL A 52 15.33 3.14 -5.76
N HIS A 53 14.28 3.38 -4.99
CA HIS A 53 14.34 3.99 -3.68
C HIS A 53 14.35 2.93 -2.56
N THR A 54 14.96 3.27 -1.45
CA THR A 54 14.77 2.51 -0.20
C THR A 54 13.35 2.70 0.30
N GLY A 55 12.73 1.63 0.78
CA GLY A 55 11.42 1.67 1.41
C GLY A 55 11.52 1.26 2.87
N SER A 56 10.85 1.98 3.75
CA SER A 56 10.79 1.68 5.17
C SER A 56 9.35 1.61 5.68
N THR A 57 9.16 1.05 6.87
CA THR A 57 7.87 1.05 7.55
C THR A 57 7.50 2.48 7.91
N PRO A 58 6.30 2.97 7.53
CA PRO A 58 5.87 4.32 7.92
C PRO A 58 5.58 4.43 9.42
N ALA A 59 5.79 5.61 9.96
CA ALA A 59 5.25 6.00 11.26
C ALA A 59 3.83 6.56 11.07
N ALA A 60 3.03 6.58 12.14
CA ALA A 60 1.65 7.08 12.08
C ALA A 60 1.54 8.52 11.55
N ASN A 61 2.52 9.37 11.83
CA ASN A 61 2.58 10.78 11.42
C ASN A 61 3.39 11.04 10.15
N THR A 62 3.77 10.00 9.39
CA THR A 62 4.49 10.18 8.13
C THR A 62 3.62 10.95 7.14
N ALA A 63 4.17 11.96 6.47
CA ALA A 63 3.42 12.75 5.49
C ALA A 63 2.94 11.85 4.33
N LEU A 64 1.71 12.07 3.85
CA LEU A 64 1.11 11.27 2.77
C LEU A 64 1.93 11.37 1.47
N SER A 65 2.58 12.50 1.21
CA SER A 65 3.48 12.71 0.07
C SER A 65 4.68 11.75 0.02
N ASP A 66 5.09 11.25 1.19
CA ASP A 66 6.24 10.36 1.32
C ASP A 66 5.85 8.88 1.31
N ILE A 67 4.55 8.60 1.19
CA ILE A 67 3.99 7.26 1.21
C ILE A 67 3.62 6.79 -0.18
N VAL A 68 3.84 5.52 -0.44
CA VAL A 68 3.33 4.82 -1.62
C VAL A 68 2.53 3.59 -1.21
N LEU A 69 1.49 3.30 -1.97
CA LEU A 69 0.76 2.05 -1.92
C LEU A 69 1.47 1.02 -2.80
N ILE A 70 1.81 -0.12 -2.25
CA ILE A 70 2.46 -1.19 -3.02
C ILE A 70 1.40 -1.97 -3.82
N ALA A 71 1.58 -2.00 -5.13
CA ALA A 71 0.74 -2.74 -6.05
C ALA A 71 1.59 -3.27 -7.23
N SER A 72 2.47 -4.20 -6.92
CA SER A 72 3.30 -4.88 -7.92
C SER A 72 2.43 -5.83 -8.77
N PRO A 73 2.80 -6.08 -10.05
CA PRO A 73 2.14 -7.10 -10.85
C PRO A 73 2.17 -8.45 -10.14
N GLU A 74 1.02 -9.09 -10.03
CA GLU A 74 0.83 -10.35 -9.30
C GLU A 74 1.25 -11.56 -10.15
N VAL A 75 2.52 -11.57 -10.55
CA VAL A 75 3.12 -12.63 -11.37
C VAL A 75 4.25 -13.30 -10.63
N ASP A 76 4.04 -14.54 -10.20
CA ASP A 76 5.11 -15.38 -9.67
C ASP A 76 5.50 -16.47 -10.68
N LYS A 77 6.64 -16.27 -11.34
CA LYS A 77 7.16 -17.20 -12.35
C LYS A 77 7.78 -18.46 -11.76
N THR A 78 7.94 -18.54 -10.45
CA THR A 78 8.67 -19.64 -9.79
C THR A 78 7.73 -20.66 -9.16
N VAL A 79 6.46 -20.32 -8.99
CA VAL A 79 5.44 -21.21 -8.42
C VAL A 79 4.30 -21.34 -9.42
N SER A 80 4.12 -22.57 -9.92
CA SER A 80 3.01 -22.89 -10.81
C SER A 80 1.74 -23.12 -10.01
N GLY A 81 0.64 -22.52 -10.44
CA GLY A 81 -0.69 -22.74 -9.88
C GLY A 81 -1.12 -21.80 -8.75
N ASN A 82 -0.31 -20.82 -8.36
CA ASN A 82 -0.74 -19.80 -7.40
C ASN A 82 -1.83 -18.92 -7.97
N THR A 83 -2.83 -18.62 -7.15
CA THR A 83 -3.86 -17.64 -7.46
C THR A 83 -3.40 -16.23 -7.06
N ILE A 84 -4.10 -15.21 -7.58
CA ILE A 84 -3.84 -13.80 -7.22
C ILE A 84 -3.87 -13.58 -5.69
N GLY A 85 -4.76 -14.27 -4.98
CA GLY A 85 -4.84 -14.18 -3.51
C GLY A 85 -3.70 -14.86 -2.74
N GLU A 86 -2.78 -15.52 -3.44
CA GLU A 86 -1.61 -16.19 -2.84
C GLU A 86 -0.30 -15.47 -3.18
N PHE A 87 -0.38 -14.36 -3.93
CA PHE A 87 0.79 -13.59 -4.32
C PHE A 87 1.34 -12.74 -3.15
N LYS A 88 2.64 -12.79 -2.99
CA LYS A 88 3.40 -11.93 -2.07
C LYS A 88 4.72 -11.52 -2.70
N ASN A 89 5.06 -10.23 -2.61
CA ASN A 89 6.37 -9.75 -3.03
C ASN A 89 7.45 -10.34 -2.10
N ARG A 90 8.52 -10.83 -2.69
CA ARG A 90 9.61 -11.48 -1.94
C ARG A 90 10.57 -10.45 -1.36
N ALA A 91 11.37 -10.91 -0.39
CA ALA A 91 12.48 -10.13 0.12
C ALA A 91 13.47 -9.82 -1.01
N GLY A 92 13.79 -8.56 -1.20
CA GLY A 92 14.72 -8.09 -2.23
C GLY A 92 14.09 -7.73 -3.58
N ASP A 93 12.80 -8.02 -3.80
CA ASP A 93 12.11 -7.60 -5.02
C ASP A 93 12.04 -6.07 -5.12
N ILE A 94 12.11 -5.59 -6.36
CA ILE A 94 11.80 -4.19 -6.67
C ILE A 94 10.30 -4.08 -6.85
N LEU A 95 9.67 -3.30 -5.97
CA LEU A 95 8.24 -3.14 -5.86
C LEU A 95 7.76 -1.96 -6.69
N ARG A 96 6.54 -2.05 -7.18
CA ARG A 96 5.84 -0.92 -7.78
C ARG A 96 5.01 -0.21 -6.71
N GLY A 97 5.41 1.02 -6.38
CA GLY A 97 4.71 1.91 -5.48
C GLY A 97 3.90 2.97 -6.24
N TYR A 98 2.67 3.21 -5.83
CA TYR A 98 1.79 4.23 -6.36
C TYR A 98 1.67 5.37 -5.35
N LYS A 99 1.99 6.60 -5.76
CA LYS A 99 1.75 7.79 -4.94
C LYS A 99 0.25 8.03 -4.78
N LEU A 100 -0.16 8.38 -3.58
CA LEU A 100 -1.54 8.67 -3.25
C LEU A 100 -1.79 10.18 -3.41
N VAL A 101 -2.01 10.62 -4.65
CA VAL A 101 -2.14 12.05 -4.97
C VAL A 101 -3.61 12.49 -4.95
N ARG A 102 -4.48 11.73 -5.58
CA ARG A 102 -5.92 12.03 -5.71
C ARG A 102 -6.68 10.83 -6.25
N GLY A 103 -8.01 10.89 -6.14
CA GLY A 103 -8.90 9.87 -6.67
C GLY A 103 -9.20 8.77 -5.67
N TYR A 104 -9.23 7.56 -6.13
CA TYR A 104 -9.64 6.39 -5.36
C TYR A 104 -8.62 5.27 -5.52
N PHE A 105 -8.57 4.41 -4.53
CA PHE A 105 -7.95 3.10 -4.66
C PHE A 105 -8.82 2.04 -3.99
N SER A 106 -8.70 0.81 -4.43
CA SER A 106 -9.49 -0.31 -3.89
C SER A 106 -8.56 -1.41 -3.44
N VAL A 107 -8.76 -1.86 -2.20
CA VAL A 107 -8.00 -2.94 -1.58
C VAL A 107 -8.95 -3.94 -0.94
N THR A 108 -8.47 -5.15 -0.69
CA THR A 108 -9.22 -6.11 0.12
C THR A 108 -8.97 -5.85 1.60
N LYS A 109 -9.85 -6.40 2.45
CA LYS A 109 -9.77 -6.21 3.91
C LYS A 109 -8.44 -6.64 4.53
N GLU A 110 -7.73 -7.57 3.89
CA GLU A 110 -6.43 -8.07 4.33
C GLU A 110 -5.34 -6.98 4.33
N ALA A 111 -5.52 -5.92 3.52
CA ALA A 111 -4.63 -4.75 3.50
C ALA A 111 -4.86 -3.78 4.66
N LEU A 112 -5.93 -3.97 5.42
CA LEU A 112 -6.38 -3.04 6.45
C LEU A 112 -6.45 -3.72 7.82
N ASP A 113 -6.08 -2.98 8.84
CA ASP A 113 -6.30 -3.35 10.23
C ASP A 113 -7.56 -2.63 10.73
N ALA A 114 -8.58 -3.39 11.11
CA ALA A 114 -9.83 -2.86 11.62
C ALA A 114 -10.22 -3.60 12.92
N ALA A 115 -10.49 -2.84 13.98
CA ALA A 115 -10.95 -3.40 15.26
C ALA A 115 -12.43 -3.80 15.21
N ALA A 116 -13.19 -3.29 14.25
CA ALA A 116 -14.61 -3.54 14.04
C ALA A 116 -14.91 -3.74 12.55
N ALA A 117 -16.15 -4.07 12.22
CA ALA A 117 -16.60 -4.13 10.83
C ALA A 117 -16.40 -2.78 10.15
N ILE A 118 -15.80 -2.82 8.95
CA ILE A 118 -15.54 -1.64 8.13
C ILE A 118 -16.87 -1.15 7.56
N ALA A 119 -17.12 0.15 7.63
CA ALA A 119 -18.31 0.79 7.09
C ALA A 119 -17.96 1.98 6.19
N VAL A 120 -18.88 2.35 5.31
CA VAL A 120 -18.79 3.58 4.52
C VAL A 120 -18.72 4.78 5.46
N GLY A 121 -17.83 5.70 5.17
CA GLY A 121 -17.53 6.88 5.99
C GLY A 121 -16.39 6.68 7.00
N ASP A 122 -15.93 5.46 7.23
CA ASP A 122 -14.78 5.21 8.10
C ASP A 122 -13.51 5.84 7.54
N ILE A 123 -12.63 6.26 8.44
CA ILE A 123 -11.35 6.85 8.08
C ILE A 123 -10.29 5.77 8.01
N VAL A 124 -9.45 5.84 6.98
CA VAL A 124 -8.23 5.05 6.89
C VAL A 124 -7.05 5.95 7.21
N GLU A 125 -6.29 5.59 8.23
CA GLU A 125 -5.13 6.33 8.70
C GLU A 125 -3.85 5.49 8.66
N LEU A 126 -2.70 6.16 8.69
CA LEU A 126 -1.43 5.48 8.92
C LEU A 126 -1.31 5.04 10.38
N GLN A 127 -0.59 3.96 10.56
CA GLN A 127 -0.14 3.50 11.87
C GLN A 127 1.36 3.18 11.82
N ALA A 128 1.97 2.87 12.96
CA ALA A 128 3.34 2.36 12.99
C ALA A 128 3.36 0.91 12.45
N GLY A 129 3.25 0.79 11.12
CA GLY A 129 3.12 -0.48 10.41
C GLY A 129 2.87 -0.25 8.93
N THR A 130 2.79 -1.32 8.16
CA THR A 130 2.60 -1.25 6.69
C THR A 130 1.13 -1.30 6.26
N LYS A 131 0.21 -1.72 7.12
CA LYS A 131 -1.22 -1.75 6.83
C LYS A 131 -1.90 -0.43 7.20
N GLY A 132 -2.91 -0.04 6.45
CA GLY A 132 -3.79 1.06 6.85
C GLY A 132 -4.65 0.65 8.04
N LYS A 133 -4.88 1.56 8.98
CA LYS A 133 -5.76 1.32 10.12
C LYS A 133 -7.11 1.99 9.88
N VAL A 134 -8.19 1.25 10.08
CA VAL A 134 -9.55 1.76 9.94
C VAL A 134 -10.07 2.22 11.29
N VAL A 135 -10.53 3.47 11.36
CA VAL A 135 -11.03 4.12 12.58
C VAL A 135 -12.30 4.92 12.30
N LYS A 136 -13.12 5.14 13.33
CA LYS A 136 -14.32 6.00 13.22
C LYS A 136 -13.98 7.50 13.29
N SER A 137 -12.91 7.83 14.00
CA SER A 137 -12.38 9.19 14.13
C SER A 137 -10.87 9.15 14.00
N LEU A 138 -10.30 10.15 13.33
CA LEU A 138 -8.85 10.23 13.14
C LEU A 138 -8.14 10.25 14.50
N THR A 139 -7.15 9.39 14.65
CA THR A 139 -6.29 9.36 15.83
C THR A 139 -5.41 10.61 15.85
N GLU A 140 -5.23 11.20 17.03
CA GLU A 140 -4.35 12.36 17.20
C GLU A 140 -2.94 12.06 16.68
N ASN A 141 -2.39 12.99 15.90
CA ASN A 141 -1.08 12.89 15.24
C ASN A 141 -0.93 11.74 14.21
N SER A 142 -2.03 11.13 13.76
CA SER A 142 -1.99 10.18 12.65
C SER A 142 -2.31 10.85 11.32
N THR A 143 -1.63 10.41 10.26
CA THR A 143 -1.89 10.90 8.91
C THR A 143 -3.08 10.17 8.31
N LYS A 144 -4.09 10.91 7.88
CA LYS A 144 -5.23 10.39 7.13
C LYS A 144 -4.79 9.96 5.74
N ILE A 145 -5.03 8.72 5.37
CA ILE A 145 -4.84 8.20 4.00
C ILE A 145 -6.07 8.52 3.15
N GLY A 146 -7.25 8.29 3.71
CA GLY A 146 -8.50 8.49 3.00
C GLY A 146 -9.73 8.16 3.82
N THR A 147 -10.86 8.04 3.12
CA THR A 147 -12.15 7.68 3.71
C THR A 147 -12.77 6.55 2.89
N VAL A 148 -13.36 5.57 3.56
CA VAL A 148 -14.10 4.49 2.91
C VAL A 148 -15.33 5.07 2.22
N GLU A 149 -15.39 4.99 0.89
CA GLU A 149 -16.47 5.54 0.07
C GLU A 149 -17.49 4.46 -0.30
N ALA A 150 -17.02 3.24 -0.57
CA ALA A 150 -17.88 2.11 -0.91
C ALA A 150 -17.27 0.78 -0.48
N ILE A 151 -18.12 -0.23 -0.34
CA ILE A 151 -17.72 -1.62 -0.11
C ILE A 151 -18.42 -2.46 -1.18
N GLU A 152 -17.63 -3.05 -2.08
CA GLU A 152 -18.09 -3.79 -3.25
C GLU A 152 -17.60 -5.23 -3.20
N GLY A 153 -18.35 -6.10 -2.58
CA GLY A 153 -17.95 -7.49 -2.35
C GLY A 153 -16.72 -7.59 -1.44
N GLU A 154 -15.60 -8.05 -1.99
CA GLU A 154 -14.32 -8.11 -1.25
C GLU A 154 -13.54 -6.78 -1.27
N TRP A 155 -13.94 -5.84 -2.12
CA TRP A 155 -13.23 -4.60 -2.36
C TRP A 155 -13.72 -3.47 -1.45
N ILE A 156 -12.79 -2.81 -0.80
CA ILE A 156 -13.00 -1.60 -0.03
C ILE A 156 -12.46 -0.45 -0.85
N VAL A 157 -13.36 0.42 -1.29
CA VAL A 157 -13.04 1.60 -2.11
C VAL A 157 -12.74 2.78 -1.19
N ILE A 158 -11.55 3.34 -1.28
CA ILE A 158 -11.06 4.40 -0.43
C ILE A 158 -10.81 5.64 -1.29
N LYS A 159 -11.43 6.75 -0.91
CA LYS A 159 -11.17 8.07 -1.48
C LYS A 159 -9.97 8.67 -0.78
N ILE A 160 -8.94 9.02 -1.55
CA ILE A 160 -7.70 9.63 -1.03
C ILE A 160 -7.99 10.98 -0.39
N ALA A 161 -7.32 11.28 0.73
CA ALA A 161 -7.50 12.49 1.52
C ALA A 161 -7.06 13.76 0.79
#